data_6cfc1387b0f6596c885a8cd7082d0bf3
#
_entry.id   6cfc1387b0f6596c885a8cd7082d0bf3
#
_cell.length_a   1.000
_cell.length_b   1.000
_cell.length_c   1.000
_cell.angle_alpha   90.00
_cell.angle_beta   90.00
_cell.angle_gamma   90.00
#
_symmetry.space_group_name_H-M   'P 1'
#
loop_
_entity.id
_entity.type
_entity.pdbx_description
1 polymer ?
#
loop_
_entity_poly.entity_id
_entity_poly.type
_entity_poly.pdbx_seq_one_letter_code
_entity_poly.pdbx_strand_id
1 'polypeptide(L)'
;VNDMKAIIDREFDNFNALKENTYGQKIVLTYQAKLNDRAAADTGRPGFENDVRLEFSNNPDHDSEGSTGYTPWDTVVCFTYKLNVYKTNNHDFKLEGAKFRMYSDESCKNEVYVKKTESGYNVINRDSTGGTDHTGGTAPAEAVEMVSDKDGNFIIYGLDGGTYYLKETEAPAGYRKLLDPIVLKVVPTFTT
;
A
#
# COMPACT_ATOMS: atom_id res chain seq x y z
N VAL A 1 7.83 -9.76 -10.39
CA VAL A 1 8.80 -10.73 -9.82
C VAL A 1 9.87 -11.05 -10.87
N ASN A 2 9.50 -11.37 -12.12
CA ASN A 2 10.47 -11.71 -13.17
C ASN A 2 11.43 -10.55 -13.50
N ASP A 3 10.95 -9.31 -13.50
CA ASP A 3 11.79 -8.13 -13.78
C ASP A 3 12.83 -7.88 -12.69
N MET A 4 12.47 -8.17 -11.43
CA MET A 4 13.37 -8.01 -10.29
C MET A 4 14.52 -9.03 -10.33
N LYS A 5 14.21 -10.30 -10.67
CA LYS A 5 15.24 -11.33 -10.85
C LYS A 5 16.24 -10.95 -11.94
N ALA A 6 15.77 -10.45 -13.07
CA ALA A 6 16.63 -10.02 -14.18
C ALA A 6 17.55 -8.84 -13.79
N ILE A 7 17.07 -7.90 -12.97
CA ILE A 7 17.87 -6.79 -12.44
C ILE A 7 18.94 -7.33 -11.50
N ILE A 8 18.59 -8.22 -10.58
CA ILE A 8 19.52 -8.84 -9.64
C ILE A 8 20.59 -9.62 -10.40
N ASP A 9 20.20 -10.48 -11.33
CA ASP A 9 21.14 -11.29 -12.11
C ASP A 9 22.12 -10.39 -12.88
N ARG A 10 21.65 -9.32 -13.50
CA ARG A 10 22.51 -8.38 -14.22
C ARG A 10 23.52 -7.66 -13.32
N GLU A 11 23.10 -7.23 -12.13
CA GLU A 11 23.99 -6.54 -11.20
C GLU A 11 25.04 -7.50 -10.60
N PHE A 12 24.69 -8.77 -10.40
CA PHE A 12 25.65 -9.80 -9.99
C PHE A 12 26.63 -10.13 -11.10
N ASP A 13 26.21 -10.19 -12.37
CA ASP A 13 27.09 -10.38 -13.51
C ASP A 13 28.08 -9.21 -13.66
N ASN A 14 27.62 -7.97 -13.48
CA ASN A 14 28.48 -6.79 -13.44
C ASN A 14 29.48 -6.84 -12.29
N PHE A 15 29.06 -7.28 -11.10
CA PHE A 15 29.92 -7.45 -9.93
C PHE A 15 30.99 -8.52 -10.14
N ASN A 16 30.63 -9.66 -10.70
CA ASN A 16 31.55 -10.73 -11.07
C ASN A 16 32.57 -10.34 -12.14
N ALA A 17 32.23 -9.39 -13.01
CA ALA A 17 33.13 -8.85 -14.02
C ALA A 17 34.19 -7.90 -13.43
N LEU A 18 33.99 -7.39 -12.21
CA LEU A 18 34.99 -6.61 -11.48
C LEU A 18 36.04 -7.54 -10.90
N LYS A 19 37.07 -7.84 -11.70
CA LYS A 19 38.14 -8.80 -11.38
C LYS A 19 39.06 -8.43 -10.22
N GLU A 20 38.77 -7.41 -9.43
CA GLU A 20 39.62 -6.98 -8.32
C GLU A 20 38.97 -7.27 -6.99
N ASN A 21 39.73 -7.93 -6.14
CA ASN A 21 39.63 -8.19 -4.69
C ASN A 21 38.32 -7.66 -4.01
N THR A 22 37.25 -8.41 -4.16
CA THR A 22 35.93 -8.06 -3.61
C THR A 22 35.65 -8.71 -2.25
N TYR A 23 36.64 -9.41 -1.67
CA TYR A 23 36.47 -10.04 -0.36
C TYR A 23 36.16 -9.03 0.74
N GLY A 24 35.05 -9.26 1.46
CA GLY A 24 34.63 -8.42 2.56
C GLY A 24 33.86 -7.15 2.13
N GLN A 25 33.59 -6.96 0.85
CA GLN A 25 32.73 -5.86 0.41
C GLN A 25 31.24 -6.15 0.69
N LYS A 26 30.54 -5.09 1.09
CA LYS A 26 29.10 -5.15 1.34
C LYS A 26 28.34 -4.91 0.04
N ILE A 27 27.50 -5.86 -0.35
CA ILE A 27 26.52 -5.68 -1.43
C ILE A 27 25.22 -5.20 -0.80
N VAL A 28 24.70 -4.07 -1.30
CA VAL A 28 23.42 -3.51 -0.86
C VAL A 28 22.51 -3.41 -2.06
N LEU A 29 21.40 -4.16 -2.01
CA LEU A 29 20.32 -4.05 -2.99
C LEU A 29 19.21 -3.19 -2.38
N THR A 30 18.92 -2.06 -3.03
CA THR A 30 17.82 -1.17 -2.62
C THR A 30 16.77 -1.13 -3.73
N TYR A 31 15.53 -1.39 -3.37
CA TYR A 31 14.42 -1.27 -4.29
C TYR A 31 13.18 -0.71 -3.58
N GLN A 32 12.24 -0.18 -4.36
CA GLN A 32 10.95 0.24 -3.88
C GLN A 32 9.88 -0.63 -4.52
N ALA A 33 8.93 -1.09 -3.73
CA ALA A 33 7.78 -1.83 -4.18
C ALA A 33 6.51 -1.22 -3.60
N LYS A 34 5.42 -1.23 -4.38
CA LYS A 34 4.11 -0.78 -3.95
C LYS A 34 3.17 -1.98 -3.93
N LEU A 35 2.38 -2.10 -2.87
CA LEU A 35 1.31 -3.09 -2.83
C LEU A 35 0.30 -2.76 -3.96
N ASN A 36 -0.09 -3.79 -4.69
CA ASN A 36 -1.10 -3.64 -5.75
C ASN A 36 -2.52 -3.60 -5.16
N ASP A 37 -3.52 -3.38 -6.01
CA ASP A 37 -4.91 -3.23 -5.58
C ASP A 37 -5.52 -4.48 -4.91
N ARG A 38 -4.89 -5.65 -5.06
CA ARG A 38 -5.29 -6.87 -4.35
C ARG A 38 -5.04 -6.79 -2.85
N ALA A 39 -4.06 -5.98 -2.42
CA ALA A 39 -3.76 -5.80 -1.02
C ALA A 39 -4.90 -5.17 -0.21
N ALA A 40 -5.82 -4.47 -0.87
CA ALA A 40 -7.01 -3.94 -0.22
C ALA A 40 -8.05 -5.03 0.12
N ALA A 41 -8.03 -6.18 -0.56
CA ALA A 41 -8.96 -7.28 -0.28
C ALA A 41 -8.57 -8.07 0.99
N ASP A 42 -7.26 -8.12 1.31
CA ASP A 42 -6.70 -8.96 2.38
C ASP A 42 -6.12 -8.07 3.52
N THR A 43 -6.97 -7.24 4.12
CA THR A 43 -6.56 -6.35 5.21
C THR A 43 -6.32 -7.10 6.52
N GLY A 44 -5.29 -6.69 7.27
CA GLY A 44 -4.95 -7.29 8.55
C GLY A 44 -4.04 -8.51 8.43
N ARG A 45 -4.21 -9.51 9.31
CA ARG A 45 -3.38 -10.72 9.31
C ARG A 45 -3.86 -11.72 8.23
N PRO A 46 -2.94 -12.50 7.61
CA PRO A 46 -1.51 -12.62 7.95
C PRO A 46 -0.64 -11.47 7.45
N GLY A 47 -1.11 -10.59 6.55
CA GLY A 47 -0.33 -9.55 5.89
C GLY A 47 0.32 -10.05 4.60
N PHE A 48 1.25 -9.25 4.07
CA PHE A 48 1.98 -9.51 2.82
C PHE A 48 3.46 -9.71 3.14
N GLU A 49 3.92 -10.93 2.97
CA GLU A 49 5.30 -11.32 3.25
C GLU A 49 6.22 -10.97 2.08
N ASN A 50 7.41 -10.48 2.41
CA ASN A 50 8.52 -10.30 1.48
C ASN A 50 9.75 -10.98 2.07
N ASP A 51 10.16 -12.07 1.44
CA ASP A 51 11.22 -12.95 1.90
C ASP A 51 12.47 -12.77 1.06
N VAL A 52 13.62 -12.79 1.72
CA VAL A 52 14.93 -12.78 1.07
C VAL A 52 15.85 -13.81 1.71
N ARG A 53 16.66 -14.47 0.89
CA ARG A 53 17.80 -15.27 1.30
C ARG A 53 18.91 -15.17 0.26
N LEU A 54 20.13 -15.46 0.68
CA LEU A 54 21.25 -15.61 -0.22
C LEU A 54 21.48 -17.09 -0.54
N GLU A 55 21.65 -17.40 -1.82
CA GLU A 55 22.21 -18.63 -2.30
C GLU A 55 23.70 -18.41 -2.60
N PHE A 56 24.56 -19.28 -2.15
CA PHE A 56 26.01 -19.17 -2.33
C PHE A 56 26.62 -20.53 -2.70
N SER A 57 27.75 -20.51 -3.41
CA SER A 57 28.49 -21.72 -3.74
C SER A 57 29.23 -22.26 -2.51
N ASN A 58 29.09 -23.56 -2.25
CA ASN A 58 29.87 -24.28 -1.23
C ASN A 58 31.25 -24.70 -1.73
N ASN A 59 31.54 -24.56 -3.03
CA ASN A 59 32.79 -24.93 -3.62
C ASN A 59 33.29 -23.85 -4.59
N PRO A 60 34.00 -22.84 -4.10
CA PRO A 60 34.46 -21.71 -4.90
C PRO A 60 35.58 -22.09 -5.90
N ASP A 61 36.17 -23.30 -5.78
CA ASP A 61 37.31 -23.73 -6.59
C ASP A 61 36.89 -24.50 -7.87
N HIS A 62 35.58 -24.66 -8.11
CA HIS A 62 35.08 -25.39 -9.28
C HIS A 62 34.18 -24.50 -10.15
N ASP A 63 34.51 -24.42 -11.44
CA ASP A 63 33.71 -23.75 -12.47
C ASP A 63 32.49 -24.54 -12.95
N SER A 64 32.17 -25.67 -12.29
CA SER A 64 30.99 -26.52 -12.61
C SER A 64 29.88 -26.32 -11.59
N GLU A 65 28.66 -26.78 -11.95
CA GLU A 65 27.51 -26.85 -11.04
C GLU A 65 27.86 -27.57 -9.75
N GLY A 66 28.38 -26.83 -8.77
CA GLY A 66 28.72 -27.31 -7.43
C GLY A 66 27.49 -27.31 -6.53
N SER A 67 27.64 -27.91 -5.33
CA SER A 67 26.60 -27.81 -4.33
C SER A 67 26.48 -26.36 -3.83
N THR A 68 25.25 -25.90 -3.66
CA THR A 68 24.93 -24.57 -3.14
C THR A 68 24.48 -24.66 -1.69
N GLY A 69 24.71 -23.60 -0.93
CA GLY A 69 24.17 -23.36 0.39
C GLY A 69 23.25 -22.15 0.41
N TYR A 70 22.43 -22.06 1.42
CA TYR A 70 21.47 -20.96 1.59
C TYR A 70 21.60 -20.35 2.98
N THR A 71 21.47 -19.03 3.06
CA THR A 71 21.23 -18.39 4.36
C THR A 71 19.81 -18.73 4.86
N PRO A 72 19.53 -18.54 6.15
CA PRO A 72 18.16 -18.50 6.62
C PRO A 72 17.34 -17.43 5.85
N TRP A 73 16.02 -17.60 5.80
CA TRP A 73 15.13 -16.57 5.30
C TRP A 73 15.10 -15.38 6.25
N ASP A 74 15.11 -14.19 5.67
CA ASP A 74 14.80 -12.94 6.36
C ASP A 74 13.48 -12.41 5.79
N THR A 75 12.47 -12.23 6.66
CA THR A 75 11.09 -11.96 6.27
C THR A 75 10.63 -10.62 6.82
N VAL A 76 10.07 -9.79 5.95
CA VAL A 76 9.36 -8.57 6.32
C VAL A 76 7.88 -8.73 5.98
N VAL A 77 7.00 -8.35 6.90
CA VAL A 77 5.55 -8.41 6.70
C VAL A 77 4.96 -7.01 6.65
N CYS A 78 4.27 -6.72 5.55
CA CYS A 78 3.50 -5.48 5.38
C CYS A 78 2.02 -5.74 5.64
N PHE A 79 1.32 -4.76 6.20
CA PHE A 79 -0.11 -4.85 6.48
C PHE A 79 -0.86 -3.70 5.84
N THR A 80 -2.11 -3.96 5.45
CA THR A 80 -3.09 -2.93 5.17
C THR A 80 -4.20 -2.97 6.21
N TYR A 81 -4.89 -1.86 6.38
CA TYR A 81 -5.88 -1.67 7.44
C TYR A 81 -7.25 -1.35 6.85
N LYS A 82 -8.30 -1.65 7.62
CA LYS A 82 -9.66 -1.21 7.32
C LYS A 82 -10.09 -0.11 8.28
N LEU A 83 -10.92 0.78 7.80
CA LEU A 83 -11.54 1.84 8.57
C LEU A 83 -13.06 1.77 8.46
N ASN A 84 -13.74 1.70 9.58
CA ASN A 84 -15.20 1.82 9.64
C ASN A 84 -15.55 3.28 9.90
N VAL A 85 -16.38 3.87 9.05
CA VAL A 85 -16.85 5.25 9.19
C VAL A 85 -18.35 5.23 9.45
N TYR A 86 -18.78 6.02 10.43
CA TYR A 86 -20.19 6.20 10.80
C TYR A 86 -20.57 7.67 10.65
N LYS A 87 -21.53 7.95 9.79
CA LYS A 87 -22.12 9.28 9.63
C LYS A 87 -23.35 9.39 10.47
N THR A 88 -23.29 10.28 11.49
CA THR A 88 -24.43 10.58 12.36
C THR A 88 -24.65 12.08 12.47
N ASN A 89 -25.80 12.49 12.99
CA ASN A 89 -26.02 13.85 13.44
C ASN A 89 -25.61 14.02 14.93
N ASN A 90 -25.87 15.19 15.49
CA ASN A 90 -25.56 15.53 16.89
C ASN A 90 -26.43 14.79 17.94
N HIS A 91 -27.38 13.97 17.51
CA HIS A 91 -28.21 13.11 18.36
C HIS A 91 -28.00 11.63 18.04
N ASP A 92 -26.86 11.29 17.42
CA ASP A 92 -26.47 9.92 17.05
C ASP A 92 -27.42 9.22 16.06
N PHE A 93 -28.32 9.97 15.40
CA PHE A 93 -29.12 9.39 14.32
C PHE A 93 -28.25 9.18 13.08
N LYS A 94 -28.31 7.96 12.55
CA LYS A 94 -27.60 7.52 11.36
C LYS A 94 -28.08 8.27 10.13
N LEU A 95 -27.14 8.70 9.30
CA LEU A 95 -27.42 9.53 8.12
C LEU A 95 -26.98 8.82 6.85
N GLU A 96 -27.94 8.47 6.02
CA GLU A 96 -27.74 7.90 4.69
C GLU A 96 -27.43 8.98 3.65
N GLY A 97 -26.63 8.64 2.64
CA GLY A 97 -26.43 9.44 1.43
C GLY A 97 -25.40 10.55 1.54
N ALA A 98 -24.67 10.67 2.64
CA ALA A 98 -23.51 11.56 2.71
C ALA A 98 -22.39 11.04 1.80
N LYS A 99 -21.80 11.92 0.99
CA LYS A 99 -20.69 11.56 0.09
C LYS A 99 -19.35 12.10 0.58
N PHE A 100 -18.31 11.30 0.41
CA PHE A 100 -16.98 11.61 0.90
C PHE A 100 -15.90 11.29 -0.14
N ARG A 101 -14.82 12.08 -0.08
CA ARG A 101 -13.51 11.76 -0.68
C ARG A 101 -12.44 11.78 0.40
N MET A 102 -11.40 11.00 0.22
CA MET A 102 -10.29 10.89 1.17
C MET A 102 -9.01 11.43 0.55
N TYR A 103 -8.17 12.05 1.38
CA TYR A 103 -6.91 12.66 0.98
C TYR A 103 -5.79 12.27 1.94
N SER A 104 -4.57 12.24 1.45
CA SER A 104 -3.37 11.99 2.26
C SER A 104 -2.72 13.27 2.79
N ASP A 105 -3.26 14.44 2.44
CA ASP A 105 -2.77 15.75 2.87
C ASP A 105 -3.91 16.66 3.34
N GLU A 106 -3.60 17.55 4.27
CA GLU A 106 -4.55 18.50 4.87
C GLU A 106 -5.15 19.47 3.84
N SER A 107 -4.38 19.84 2.82
CA SER A 107 -4.83 20.73 1.77
C SER A 107 -5.80 20.06 0.77
N CYS A 108 -6.08 18.75 0.94
CA CYS A 108 -6.96 17.94 0.09
C CYS A 108 -6.58 17.99 -1.41
N LYS A 109 -5.29 17.94 -1.72
CA LYS A 109 -4.77 17.91 -3.09
C LYS A 109 -4.42 16.51 -3.55
N ASN A 110 -3.97 15.65 -2.62
CA ASN A 110 -3.55 14.29 -2.90
C ASN A 110 -4.67 13.31 -2.54
N GLU A 111 -5.58 13.09 -3.48
CA GLU A 111 -6.71 12.19 -3.29
C GLU A 111 -6.26 10.73 -3.21
N VAL A 112 -6.79 10.01 -2.22
CA VAL A 112 -6.70 8.57 -2.08
C VAL A 112 -7.93 7.98 -2.73
N TYR A 113 -7.76 7.41 -3.91
CA TYR A 113 -8.85 6.86 -4.70
C TYR A 113 -9.34 5.53 -4.17
N VAL A 114 -10.64 5.32 -4.28
CA VAL A 114 -11.29 4.07 -3.89
C VAL A 114 -12.24 3.59 -4.99
N LYS A 115 -12.43 2.27 -5.08
CA LYS A 115 -13.48 1.65 -5.89
C LYS A 115 -14.50 0.95 -5.01
N LYS A 116 -15.75 0.93 -5.44
CA LYS A 116 -16.83 0.22 -4.76
C LYS A 116 -16.67 -1.28 -4.94
N THR A 117 -16.87 -2.03 -3.85
CA THR A 117 -16.93 -3.49 -3.81
C THR A 117 -18.18 -3.94 -3.06
N GLU A 118 -18.46 -5.24 -3.02
CA GLU A 118 -19.57 -5.79 -2.24
C GLU A 118 -19.43 -5.52 -0.73
N SER A 119 -18.20 -5.54 -0.21
CA SER A 119 -17.90 -5.35 1.22
C SER A 119 -17.69 -3.89 1.64
N GLY A 120 -17.55 -2.97 0.70
CA GLY A 120 -17.27 -1.56 0.99
C GLY A 120 -16.51 -0.85 -0.11
N TYR A 121 -15.42 -0.16 0.25
CA TYR A 121 -14.58 0.60 -0.65
C TYR A 121 -13.12 0.16 -0.52
N ASN A 122 -12.53 -0.30 -1.61
CA ASN A 122 -11.13 -0.68 -1.64
C ASN A 122 -10.29 0.47 -2.17
N VAL A 123 -9.20 0.81 -1.47
CA VAL A 123 -8.20 1.75 -1.96
C VAL A 123 -7.59 1.21 -3.25
N ILE A 124 -7.49 2.06 -4.26
CA ILE A 124 -6.86 1.77 -5.55
C ILE A 124 -5.72 2.73 -5.82
N ASN A 125 -4.74 2.23 -6.55
CA ASN A 125 -3.62 3.06 -6.94
C ASN A 125 -4.02 4.02 -8.07
N ARG A 126 -3.41 5.21 -8.10
CA ARG A 126 -3.44 6.04 -9.29
C ARG A 126 -2.84 5.28 -10.46
N ASP A 127 -3.42 5.43 -11.65
CA ASP A 127 -2.80 4.94 -12.87
C ASP A 127 -1.47 5.68 -13.07
N SER A 128 -0.39 5.00 -12.72
CA SER A 128 0.97 5.55 -12.88
C SER A 128 1.40 5.41 -14.34
N THR A 129 1.08 6.38 -15.16
CA THR A 129 1.81 6.58 -16.40
C THR A 129 3.16 7.24 -16.09
N GLY A 130 4.09 6.44 -15.57
CA GLY A 130 5.51 6.75 -15.47
C GLY A 130 5.89 7.83 -14.45
N GLY A 131 6.43 7.41 -13.31
CA GLY A 131 7.16 8.28 -12.39
C GLY A 131 6.99 7.88 -10.92
N THR A 132 8.06 7.97 -10.17
CA THR A 132 8.12 7.73 -8.71
C THR A 132 7.44 8.84 -7.88
N ASP A 133 6.83 9.82 -8.54
CA ASP A 133 6.21 10.96 -7.91
C ASP A 133 4.68 10.82 -7.92
N HIS A 134 4.07 10.78 -6.74
CA HIS A 134 2.64 10.58 -6.52
C HIS A 134 1.77 11.81 -6.92
N THR A 135 2.33 12.80 -7.58
CA THR A 135 1.70 14.11 -7.81
C THR A 135 1.12 14.32 -9.22
N GLY A 136 1.19 13.35 -10.13
CA GLY A 136 0.88 13.60 -11.55
C GLY A 136 -0.06 12.63 -12.28
N GLY A 137 -0.63 11.62 -11.61
CA GLY A 137 -1.51 10.63 -12.26
C GLY A 137 -2.97 11.10 -12.37
N THR A 138 -3.66 10.69 -13.43
CA THR A 138 -5.11 10.86 -13.58
C THR A 138 -5.86 9.95 -12.57
N ALA A 139 -7.07 10.36 -12.19
CA ALA A 139 -7.95 9.50 -11.40
C ALA A 139 -8.23 8.20 -12.18
N PRO A 140 -8.14 7.02 -11.52
CA PRO A 140 -8.55 5.77 -12.15
C PRO A 140 -10.00 5.82 -12.63
N ALA A 141 -10.29 5.18 -13.76
CA ALA A 141 -11.63 5.18 -14.34
C ALA A 141 -12.70 4.56 -13.40
N GLU A 142 -12.28 3.65 -12.51
CA GLU A 142 -13.14 2.99 -11.52
C GLU A 142 -13.25 3.73 -10.18
N ALA A 143 -12.57 4.90 -10.04
CA ALA A 143 -12.63 5.69 -8.83
C ALA A 143 -14.02 6.27 -8.58
N VAL A 144 -14.50 6.11 -7.35
CA VAL A 144 -15.84 6.58 -6.94
C VAL A 144 -15.78 7.37 -5.64
N GLU A 145 -16.82 8.14 -5.35
CA GLU A 145 -17.02 8.71 -4.02
C GLU A 145 -17.58 7.66 -3.06
N MET A 146 -17.18 7.73 -1.80
CA MET A 146 -17.76 6.92 -0.74
C MET A 146 -19.09 7.50 -0.30
N VAL A 147 -20.09 6.64 -0.11
CA VAL A 147 -21.46 7.06 0.27
C VAL A 147 -21.88 6.29 1.51
N SER A 148 -22.39 7.00 2.52
CA SER A 148 -22.96 6.36 3.70
C SER A 148 -24.26 5.63 3.34
N ASP A 149 -24.38 4.39 3.82
CA ASP A 149 -25.55 3.53 3.62
C ASP A 149 -26.73 3.92 4.55
N LYS A 150 -27.82 3.14 4.50
CA LYS A 150 -29.01 3.31 5.35
C LYS A 150 -28.71 3.29 6.85
N ASP A 151 -27.61 2.67 7.25
CA ASP A 151 -27.12 2.62 8.62
C ASP A 151 -26.08 3.71 8.93
N GLY A 152 -25.92 4.68 8.02
CA GLY A 152 -24.94 5.77 8.11
C GLY A 152 -23.51 5.30 7.97
N ASN A 153 -23.26 4.10 7.43
CA ASN A 153 -21.99 3.42 7.51
C ASN A 153 -21.35 3.25 6.13
N PHE A 154 -20.02 3.25 6.11
CA PHE A 154 -19.21 2.71 5.02
C PHE A 154 -17.85 2.24 5.54
N ILE A 155 -17.25 1.29 4.84
CA ILE A 155 -15.97 0.68 5.23
C ILE A 155 -14.97 0.92 4.12
N ILE A 156 -13.75 1.31 4.50
CA ILE A 156 -12.61 1.50 3.60
C ILE A 156 -11.59 0.43 3.90
N TYR A 157 -11.10 -0.25 2.89
CA TYR A 157 -10.09 -1.31 2.97
C TYR A 157 -8.83 -0.91 2.23
N GLY A 158 -7.67 -1.43 2.68
CA GLY A 158 -6.39 -1.25 2.01
C GLY A 158 -5.66 0.03 2.39
N LEU A 159 -5.95 0.61 3.55
CA LEU A 159 -5.23 1.76 4.07
C LEU A 159 -3.88 1.35 4.64
N ASP A 160 -2.89 2.21 4.48
CA ASP A 160 -1.63 2.14 5.21
C ASP A 160 -1.73 2.86 6.56
N GLY A 161 -0.75 2.65 7.44
CA GLY A 161 -0.61 3.45 8.66
C GLY A 161 -0.29 4.91 8.30
N GLY A 162 -1.06 5.86 8.87
CA GLY A 162 -0.85 7.27 8.55
C GLY A 162 -2.01 8.18 8.92
N THR A 163 -1.90 9.43 8.48
CA THR A 163 -2.95 10.44 8.65
C THR A 163 -3.67 10.67 7.34
N TYR A 164 -4.99 10.65 7.39
CA TYR A 164 -5.88 10.89 6.26
C TYR A 164 -6.88 12.00 6.58
N TYR A 165 -7.40 12.62 5.54
CA TYR A 165 -8.36 13.72 5.62
C TYR A 165 -9.61 13.33 4.83
N LEU A 166 -10.71 13.13 5.54
CA LEU A 166 -11.99 12.74 4.95
C LEU A 166 -12.84 13.98 4.75
N LYS A 167 -13.06 14.36 3.50
CA LYS A 167 -13.83 15.55 3.11
C LYS A 167 -15.21 15.15 2.67
N GLU A 168 -16.24 15.70 3.32
CA GLU A 168 -17.61 15.57 2.87
C GLU A 168 -17.82 16.40 1.60
N THR A 169 -18.22 15.77 0.52
CA THR A 169 -18.49 16.42 -0.77
C THR A 169 -19.95 16.80 -0.91
N GLU A 170 -20.84 15.96 -0.37
CA GLU A 170 -22.29 16.20 -0.35
C GLU A 170 -22.88 15.75 0.99
N ALA A 171 -23.67 16.60 1.63
CA ALA A 171 -24.37 16.25 2.87
C ALA A 171 -25.68 15.52 2.57
N PRO A 172 -26.19 14.71 3.51
CA PRO A 172 -27.54 14.14 3.41
C PRO A 172 -28.63 15.21 3.29
N ALA A 173 -29.75 14.85 2.69
CA ALA A 173 -30.87 15.76 2.54
C ALA A 173 -31.31 16.36 3.89
N GLY A 174 -31.43 17.69 3.94
CA GLY A 174 -31.78 18.42 5.15
C GLY A 174 -30.61 18.75 6.10
N TYR A 175 -29.40 18.38 5.75
CA TYR A 175 -28.21 18.69 6.51
C TYR A 175 -27.24 19.61 5.78
N ARG A 176 -26.40 20.31 6.53
CA ARG A 176 -25.32 21.12 5.97
C ARG A 176 -24.05 20.28 5.86
N LYS A 177 -23.35 20.49 4.77
CA LYS A 177 -22.04 19.89 4.53
C LYS A 177 -21.01 20.39 5.57
N LEU A 178 -20.14 19.49 6.02
CA LEU A 178 -19.01 19.86 6.84
C LEU A 178 -18.07 20.81 6.08
N LEU A 179 -17.63 21.87 6.76
CA LEU A 179 -16.73 22.85 6.15
C LEU A 179 -15.30 22.32 6.04
N ASP A 180 -14.83 21.70 7.12
CA ASP A 180 -13.47 21.20 7.25
C ASP A 180 -13.42 19.69 7.08
N PRO A 181 -12.31 19.14 6.56
CA PRO A 181 -12.09 17.71 6.51
C PRO A 181 -11.97 17.10 7.92
N ILE A 182 -12.43 15.87 8.06
CA ILE A 182 -12.26 15.09 9.28
C ILE A 182 -10.86 14.47 9.24
N VAL A 183 -10.05 14.71 10.27
CA VAL A 183 -8.72 14.10 10.41
C VAL A 183 -8.85 12.69 10.96
N LEU A 184 -8.33 11.72 10.24
CA LEU A 184 -8.31 10.31 10.59
C LEU A 184 -6.87 9.84 10.77
N LYS A 185 -6.61 9.11 11.86
CA LYS A 185 -5.29 8.52 12.11
C LYS A 185 -5.43 7.00 12.14
N VAL A 186 -4.75 6.33 11.21
CA VAL A 186 -4.59 4.88 11.20
C VAL A 186 -3.28 4.57 11.92
N VAL A 187 -3.38 4.11 13.16
CA VAL A 187 -2.23 3.79 14.01
C VAL A 187 -2.15 2.28 14.16
N PRO A 188 -1.11 1.63 13.59
CA PRO A 188 -0.88 0.22 13.79
C PRO A 188 -0.63 -0.08 15.27
N THR A 189 -1.32 -1.07 15.81
CA THR A 189 -1.02 -1.63 17.12
C THR A 189 -0.54 -3.05 16.95
N PHE A 190 0.69 -3.31 17.40
CA PHE A 190 1.26 -4.65 17.40
C PHE A 190 1.18 -5.19 18.81
N THR A 191 0.48 -6.32 19.00
CA THR A 191 0.58 -7.11 20.24
C THR A 191 1.73 -8.10 20.06
N THR A 192 2.76 -7.98 20.87
CA THR A 192 3.83 -8.97 21.04
C THR A 192 3.30 -10.22 21.71
#